data_c534ccc3f918e635a7cab891086e8ef5
#
_entry.id   c534ccc3f918e635a7cab891086e8ef5
#
_cell.length_a   1.000
_cell.length_b   1.000
_cell.length_c   1.000
_cell.angle_alpha   90.00
_cell.angle_beta   90.00
_cell.angle_gamma   90.00
#
_symmetry.space_group_name_H-M   'P 1'
#
loop_
_entity.id
_entity.type
_entity.pdbx_description
1 polymer ?
#
loop_
_entity_poly.entity_id
_entity_poly.type
_entity_poly.pdbx_seq_one_letter_code
_entity_poly.pdbx_strand_id
1 'polypeptide(L)'
;MCPSMTAAEETFHLDTSRKDLTGYLYFIWHTYFADTPRVNEVHIAYSYPWKSRLGLIRLSLDNTLTFIGINTLLQHPHVPDYVLLTTIAHELVHYKHGFGSPLPRRYKHPHANGVVDHELEAHQLGDPIRLCNEWIDQYWYAFYDRFHLWRPINGFAQNKQS
;
A
#
# COMPACT_ATOMS: atom_id res chain seq x y z
N MET A 1 18.66 9.75 35.03
CA MET A 1 17.40 10.46 34.74
C MET A 1 17.01 10.11 33.33
N CYS A 2 15.94 9.37 33.13
CA CYS A 2 15.34 9.17 31.81
C CYS A 2 14.70 10.49 31.40
N PRO A 3 14.90 10.97 30.15
CA PRO A 3 14.14 12.11 29.68
C PRO A 3 12.67 11.70 29.59
N SER A 4 11.78 12.49 30.13
CA SER A 4 10.35 12.30 30.02
C SER A 4 9.96 12.45 28.53
N MET A 5 9.32 11.43 27.98
CA MET A 5 8.74 11.49 26.65
C MET A 5 7.76 12.67 26.60
N THR A 6 7.86 13.48 25.54
CA THR A 6 6.98 14.63 25.37
C THR A 6 5.58 14.15 24.95
N ALA A 7 4.54 14.92 25.26
CA ALA A 7 3.14 14.60 24.91
C ALA A 7 2.91 14.33 23.41
N ALA A 8 3.80 14.83 22.54
CA ALA A 8 3.77 14.55 21.09
C ALA A 8 4.21 13.13 20.74
N GLU A 9 5.12 12.53 21.53
CA GLU A 9 5.55 11.14 21.34
C GLU A 9 4.50 10.15 21.84
N GLU A 10 3.79 10.48 22.93
CA GLU A 10 2.67 9.66 23.43
C GLU A 10 1.48 9.63 22.46
N THR A 11 1.20 10.73 21.75
CA THR A 11 0.10 10.79 20.79
C THR A 11 0.38 9.95 19.54
N PHE A 12 1.64 9.80 19.15
CA PHE A 12 2.04 8.97 17.99
C PHE A 12 1.89 7.47 18.28
N HIS A 13 1.99 7.04 19.53
CA HIS A 13 1.84 5.64 19.93
C HIS A 13 0.38 5.18 20.10
N LEU A 14 -0.58 6.08 20.18
CA LEU A 14 -1.98 5.74 20.47
C LEU A 14 -2.83 5.40 19.23
N ASP A 15 -2.37 5.69 18.02
CA ASP A 15 -3.17 5.47 16.78
C ASP A 15 -2.55 4.48 15.80
N THR A 16 -1.78 3.52 16.29
CA THR A 16 -1.23 2.44 15.45
C THR A 16 -2.24 1.33 15.11
N SER A 17 -3.50 1.46 15.49
CA SER A 17 -4.52 0.45 15.22
C SER A 17 -5.03 0.48 13.77
N ARG A 18 -4.76 1.54 13.01
CA ARG A 18 -5.13 1.67 11.59
C ARG A 18 -3.98 2.28 10.81
N LYS A 19 -3.40 1.48 9.92
CA LYS A 19 -2.42 1.99 8.97
C LYS A 19 -3.13 2.92 7.99
N ASP A 20 -2.82 4.22 8.05
CA ASP A 20 -3.41 5.27 7.22
C ASP A 20 -2.90 5.20 5.79
N LEU A 21 -3.71 4.66 4.89
CA LEU A 21 -3.34 4.50 3.48
C LEU A 21 -3.12 5.83 2.76
N THR A 22 -3.93 6.83 3.04
CA THR A 22 -3.80 8.15 2.40
C THR A 22 -2.50 8.82 2.79
N GLY A 23 -2.14 8.77 4.06
CA GLY A 23 -0.86 9.28 4.57
C GLY A 23 0.33 8.51 3.99
N TYR A 24 0.26 7.18 3.93
CA TYR A 24 1.30 6.35 3.30
C TYR A 24 1.46 6.64 1.81
N LEU A 25 0.35 6.75 1.06
CA LEU A 25 0.38 7.07 -0.35
C LEU A 25 1.05 8.42 -0.61
N TYR A 26 0.66 9.44 0.15
CA TYR A 26 1.25 10.78 0.05
C TYR A 26 2.75 10.76 0.33
N PHE A 27 3.15 10.13 1.44
CA PHE A 27 4.55 10.01 1.83
C PHE A 27 5.40 9.30 0.77
N ILE A 28 4.93 8.14 0.27
CA ILE A 28 5.63 7.35 -0.73
C ILE A 28 5.75 8.12 -2.05
N TRP A 29 4.67 8.76 -2.49
CA TRP A 29 4.67 9.55 -3.71
C TRP A 29 5.65 10.71 -3.65
N HIS A 30 5.60 11.50 -2.58
CA HIS A 30 6.51 12.63 -2.40
C HIS A 30 7.97 12.23 -2.23
N THR A 31 8.21 11.16 -1.50
CA THR A 31 9.58 10.73 -1.15
C THR A 31 10.26 10.00 -2.30
N TYR A 32 9.55 9.08 -2.95
CA TYR A 32 10.15 8.15 -3.92
C TYR A 32 9.69 8.35 -5.36
N PHE A 33 8.53 8.96 -5.58
CA PHE A 33 7.93 9.14 -6.91
C PHE A 33 7.69 10.61 -7.25
N ALA A 34 8.53 11.51 -6.77
CA ALA A 34 8.41 12.94 -7.04
C ALA A 34 8.52 13.27 -8.54
N ASP A 35 9.14 12.40 -9.34
CA ASP A 35 9.23 12.50 -10.79
C ASP A 35 7.97 12.04 -11.54
N THR A 36 7.03 11.42 -10.84
CA THR A 36 5.78 10.90 -11.42
C THR A 36 4.65 11.92 -11.22
N PRO A 37 4.18 12.58 -12.29
CA PRO A 37 3.11 13.54 -12.16
C PRO A 37 1.79 12.85 -11.80
N ARG A 38 1.04 13.44 -10.88
CA ARG A 38 -0.33 13.05 -10.58
C ARG A 38 -1.26 13.75 -11.57
N VAL A 39 -1.78 13.00 -12.54
CA VAL A 39 -2.53 13.55 -13.68
C VAL A 39 -4.04 13.37 -13.60
N ASN A 40 -4.52 12.66 -12.58
CA ASN A 40 -5.93 12.50 -12.27
C ASN A 40 -6.13 12.36 -10.75
N GLU A 41 -7.39 12.21 -10.33
CA GLU A 41 -7.71 11.93 -8.94
C GLU A 41 -7.27 10.49 -8.58
N VAL A 42 -6.66 10.30 -7.43
CA VAL A 42 -6.20 8.99 -6.96
C VAL A 42 -6.80 8.70 -5.59
N HIS A 43 -7.58 7.64 -5.51
CA HIS A 43 -8.13 7.12 -4.26
C HIS A 43 -7.45 5.81 -3.89
N ILE A 44 -7.19 5.63 -2.60
CA ILE A 44 -6.64 4.41 -2.04
C ILE A 44 -7.51 3.93 -0.89
N ALA A 45 -7.80 2.62 -0.86
CA ALA A 45 -8.59 2.02 0.21
C ALA A 45 -8.24 0.54 0.40
N TYR A 46 -8.49 0.02 1.60
CA TYR A 46 -8.52 -1.42 1.82
C TYR A 46 -9.71 -2.03 1.07
N SER A 47 -9.48 -3.16 0.41
CA SER A 47 -10.47 -3.79 -0.48
C SER A 47 -10.87 -5.18 0.02
N TYR A 48 -10.16 -6.23 -0.38
CA TYR A 48 -10.47 -7.61 -0.03
C TYR A 48 -9.28 -8.36 0.56
N PRO A 49 -9.50 -9.42 1.35
CA PRO A 49 -8.44 -10.31 1.83
C PRO A 49 -8.09 -11.35 0.76
N TRP A 50 -7.49 -10.93 -0.35
CA TRP A 50 -7.10 -11.86 -1.41
C TRP A 50 -5.97 -12.80 -0.97
N LYS A 51 -6.04 -14.04 -1.40
CA LYS A 51 -4.97 -15.03 -1.13
C LYS A 51 -3.70 -14.74 -1.92
N SER A 52 -3.82 -14.38 -3.19
CA SER A 52 -2.69 -14.29 -4.14
C SER A 52 -2.44 -12.88 -4.66
N ARG A 53 -2.99 -11.87 -3.99
CA ARG A 53 -2.85 -10.47 -4.41
C ARG A 53 -2.74 -9.57 -3.19
N LEU A 54 -1.76 -8.68 -3.18
CA LEU A 54 -1.58 -7.71 -2.10
C LEU A 54 -2.19 -6.34 -2.44
N GLY A 55 -2.19 -5.97 -3.71
CA GLY A 55 -2.77 -4.72 -4.19
C GLY A 55 -3.33 -4.83 -5.60
N LEU A 56 -4.04 -3.81 -6.01
CA LEU A 56 -4.50 -3.62 -7.39
C LEU A 56 -4.60 -2.13 -7.72
N ILE A 57 -4.54 -1.81 -9.00
CA ILE A 57 -4.78 -0.47 -9.52
C ILE A 57 -5.78 -0.54 -10.68
N ARG A 58 -6.70 0.40 -10.73
CA ARG A 58 -7.72 0.51 -11.78
C ARG A 58 -7.94 1.96 -12.17
N LEU A 59 -8.15 2.18 -13.46
CA LEU A 59 -8.55 3.47 -14.02
C LEU A 59 -10.05 3.45 -14.32
N SER A 60 -10.76 4.52 -13.98
CA SER A 60 -12.16 4.71 -14.37
C SER A 60 -12.30 4.83 -15.89
N LEU A 61 -13.48 4.53 -16.43
CA LEU A 61 -13.72 4.56 -17.87
C LEU A 61 -13.54 5.96 -18.49
N ASP A 62 -13.78 7.01 -17.72
CA ASP A 62 -13.60 8.41 -18.12
C ASP A 62 -12.18 8.96 -17.85
N ASN A 63 -11.28 8.13 -17.35
CA ASN A 63 -9.89 8.46 -17.01
C ASN A 63 -9.72 9.50 -15.86
N THR A 64 -10.78 9.89 -15.18
CA THR A 64 -10.72 10.93 -14.15
C THR A 64 -10.25 10.43 -12.80
N LEU A 65 -10.41 9.13 -12.52
CA LEU A 65 -10.12 8.50 -11.24
C LEU A 65 -9.26 7.26 -11.41
N THR A 66 -8.17 7.20 -10.67
CA THR A 66 -7.42 5.99 -10.39
C THR A 66 -7.77 5.47 -9.00
N PHE A 67 -8.14 4.21 -8.91
CA PHE A 67 -8.38 3.51 -7.64
C PHE A 67 -7.26 2.52 -7.35
N ILE A 68 -6.67 2.63 -6.16
CA ILE A 68 -5.69 1.67 -5.62
C ILE A 68 -6.36 0.90 -4.48
N GLY A 69 -6.52 -0.40 -4.68
CA GLY A 69 -7.05 -1.31 -3.66
C GLY A 69 -5.93 -2.06 -2.95
N ILE A 70 -5.95 -2.06 -1.63
CA ILE A 70 -4.97 -2.76 -0.80
C ILE A 70 -5.65 -3.94 -0.11
N ASN A 71 -4.94 -5.06 -0.04
CA ASN A 71 -5.41 -6.23 0.70
C ASN A 71 -5.69 -5.87 2.16
N THR A 72 -6.89 -6.18 2.64
CA THR A 72 -7.33 -5.82 3.99
C THR A 72 -6.45 -6.41 5.09
N LEU A 73 -5.81 -7.54 4.84
CA LEU A 73 -4.93 -8.19 5.82
C LEU A 73 -3.63 -7.44 6.06
N LEU A 74 -3.23 -6.53 5.17
CA LEU A 74 -2.02 -5.73 5.36
C LEU A 74 -2.14 -4.71 6.49
N GLN A 75 -3.34 -4.41 6.96
CA GLN A 75 -3.54 -3.60 8.17
C GLN A 75 -3.39 -4.39 9.49
N HIS A 76 -3.27 -5.72 9.41
CA HIS A 76 -3.07 -6.54 10.61
C HIS A 76 -1.75 -6.18 11.31
N PRO A 77 -1.74 -6.08 12.66
CA PRO A 77 -0.54 -5.69 13.41
C PRO A 77 0.69 -6.58 13.19
N HIS A 78 0.49 -7.87 12.88
CA HIS A 78 1.60 -8.80 12.60
C HIS A 78 2.20 -8.67 11.20
N VAL A 79 1.54 -7.95 10.28
CA VAL A 79 2.11 -7.68 8.96
C VAL A 79 3.08 -6.50 9.09
N PRO A 80 4.36 -6.68 8.72
CA PRO A 80 5.34 -5.60 8.79
C PRO A 80 4.95 -4.41 7.88
N ASP A 81 5.26 -3.19 8.32
CA ASP A 81 4.93 -1.99 7.57
C ASP A 81 5.62 -1.91 6.20
N TYR A 82 6.80 -2.53 6.06
CA TYR A 82 7.46 -2.58 4.76
C TYR A 82 6.68 -3.39 3.71
N VAL A 83 5.82 -4.35 4.11
CA VAL A 83 4.93 -5.06 3.18
C VAL A 83 3.89 -4.12 2.61
N LEU A 84 3.25 -3.31 3.45
CA LEU A 84 2.29 -2.29 3.02
C LEU A 84 2.95 -1.21 2.15
N LEU A 85 4.07 -0.66 2.60
CA LEU A 85 4.82 0.36 1.88
C LEU A 85 5.23 -0.14 0.47
N THR A 86 5.79 -1.33 0.38
CA THR A 86 6.20 -1.93 -0.89
C THR A 86 5.01 -2.20 -1.81
N THR A 87 3.87 -2.63 -1.25
CA THR A 87 2.65 -2.84 -2.03
C THR A 87 2.15 -1.54 -2.64
N ILE A 88 2.08 -0.45 -1.88
CA ILE A 88 1.67 0.86 -2.39
C ILE A 88 2.66 1.35 -3.46
N ALA A 89 3.96 1.21 -3.22
CA ALA A 89 4.98 1.60 -4.18
C ALA A 89 4.88 0.79 -5.49
N HIS A 90 4.58 -0.51 -5.41
CA HIS A 90 4.32 -1.37 -6.57
C HIS A 90 3.16 -0.83 -7.43
N GLU A 91 2.05 -0.44 -6.81
CA GLU A 91 0.92 0.15 -7.55
C GLU A 91 1.27 1.54 -8.13
N LEU A 92 2.13 2.31 -7.47
CA LEU A 92 2.64 3.57 -8.02
C LEU A 92 3.57 3.38 -9.22
N VAL A 93 4.32 2.27 -9.28
CA VAL A 93 5.08 1.92 -10.50
C VAL A 93 4.11 1.64 -11.65
N HIS A 94 3.02 0.92 -11.41
CA HIS A 94 1.98 0.72 -12.42
C HIS A 94 1.39 2.06 -12.88
N TYR A 95 1.10 2.96 -11.96
CA TYR A 95 0.64 4.31 -12.29
C TYR A 95 1.63 5.04 -13.20
N LYS A 96 2.90 5.07 -12.82
CA LYS A 96 3.99 5.68 -13.59
C LYS A 96 4.12 5.08 -15.00
N HIS A 97 3.96 3.77 -15.13
CA HIS A 97 4.06 3.05 -16.41
C HIS A 97 2.78 3.10 -17.27
N GLY A 98 1.75 3.83 -16.83
CA GLY A 98 0.50 3.99 -17.56
C GLY A 98 -0.46 2.80 -17.46
N PHE A 99 -0.32 1.96 -16.44
CA PHE A 99 -1.27 0.92 -16.10
C PHE A 99 -2.15 1.38 -14.94
N GLY A 100 -3.44 1.51 -15.17
CA GLY A 100 -4.37 2.06 -14.18
C GLY A 100 -4.27 3.57 -13.98
N SER A 101 -3.64 4.28 -14.89
CA SER A 101 -3.52 5.75 -14.93
C SER A 101 -3.67 6.29 -16.35
N PRO A 102 -3.92 7.62 -16.52
CA PRO A 102 -3.96 8.25 -17.84
C PRO A 102 -2.58 8.45 -18.49
N LEU A 103 -1.49 8.15 -17.79
CA LEU A 103 -0.15 8.28 -18.33
C LEU A 103 0.08 7.32 -19.51
N PRO A 104 0.99 7.62 -20.45
CA PRO A 104 1.31 6.72 -21.55
C PRO A 104 1.83 5.37 -21.07
N ARG A 105 1.37 4.30 -21.69
CA ARG A 105 1.91 2.95 -21.42
C ARG A 105 3.35 2.85 -21.90
N ARG A 106 4.24 2.44 -21.01
CA ARG A 106 5.66 2.24 -21.30
C ARG A 106 6.00 0.82 -21.75
N TYR A 107 5.17 -0.16 -21.38
CA TYR A 107 5.40 -1.58 -21.64
C TYR A 107 4.12 -2.23 -22.12
N LYS A 108 4.26 -3.38 -22.83
CA LYS A 108 3.12 -4.16 -23.31
C LYS A 108 2.35 -4.81 -22.15
N HIS A 109 3.07 -5.26 -21.13
CA HIS A 109 2.52 -5.91 -19.93
C HIS A 109 3.05 -5.26 -18.66
N PRO A 110 2.22 -5.13 -17.60
CA PRO A 110 2.62 -4.41 -16.40
C PRO A 110 3.78 -5.06 -15.62
N HIS A 111 3.93 -6.38 -15.70
CA HIS A 111 4.97 -7.14 -14.99
C HIS A 111 6.03 -7.76 -15.93
N ALA A 112 6.14 -7.27 -17.17
CA ALA A 112 7.08 -7.81 -18.14
C ALA A 112 8.52 -7.70 -17.63
N ASN A 113 9.28 -8.81 -17.68
CA ASN A 113 10.74 -8.84 -17.41
C ASN A 113 11.18 -8.22 -16.08
N GLY A 114 10.37 -8.28 -15.02
CA GLY A 114 10.70 -7.71 -13.72
C GLY A 114 10.80 -6.18 -13.68
N VAL A 115 10.11 -5.49 -14.60
CA VAL A 115 10.18 -4.02 -14.71
C VAL A 115 9.76 -3.30 -13.44
N VAL A 116 8.81 -3.85 -12.67
CA VAL A 116 8.34 -3.24 -11.42
C VAL A 116 9.44 -3.24 -10.38
N ASP A 117 10.07 -4.37 -10.14
CA ASP A 117 11.15 -4.48 -9.14
C ASP A 117 12.37 -3.64 -9.54
N HIS A 118 12.74 -3.61 -10.83
CA HIS A 118 13.81 -2.74 -11.34
C HIS A 118 13.48 -1.26 -11.13
N GLU A 119 12.24 -0.84 -11.37
CA GLU A 119 11.81 0.54 -11.13
C GLU A 119 11.85 0.88 -9.65
N LEU A 120 11.39 -0.02 -8.78
CA LEU A 120 11.45 0.17 -7.33
C LEU A 120 12.89 0.28 -6.82
N GLU A 121 13.81 -0.56 -7.32
CA GLU A 121 15.23 -0.45 -7.01
C GLU A 121 15.81 0.90 -7.46
N ALA A 122 15.44 1.38 -8.64
CA ALA A 122 15.84 2.68 -9.14
C ALA A 122 15.31 3.84 -8.28
N HIS A 123 14.20 3.66 -7.60
CA HIS A 123 13.63 4.60 -6.62
C HIS A 123 14.15 4.38 -5.19
N GLN A 124 15.25 3.65 -5.00
CA GLN A 124 15.89 3.38 -3.70
C GLN A 124 15.04 2.53 -2.73
N LEU A 125 14.18 1.69 -3.28
CA LEU A 125 13.31 0.78 -2.52
C LEU A 125 13.78 -0.69 -2.56
N GLY A 126 15.04 -0.95 -2.94
CA GLY A 126 15.59 -2.30 -3.05
C GLY A 126 15.55 -3.09 -1.74
N ASP A 127 15.92 -2.49 -0.62
CA ASP A 127 15.87 -3.16 0.69
C ASP A 127 14.44 -3.47 1.15
N PRO A 128 13.49 -2.54 1.10
CA PRO A 128 12.07 -2.85 1.38
C PRO A 128 11.50 -3.94 0.50
N ILE A 129 11.81 -3.99 -0.79
CA ILE A 129 11.37 -5.07 -1.71
C ILE A 129 11.92 -6.41 -1.26
N ARG A 130 13.20 -6.49 -0.97
CA ARG A 130 13.85 -7.72 -0.54
C ARG A 130 13.21 -8.26 0.73
N LEU A 131 13.03 -7.41 1.75
CA LEU A 131 12.36 -7.77 2.99
C LEU A 131 10.91 -8.21 2.78
N CYS A 132 10.18 -7.51 1.92
CA CYS A 132 8.81 -7.85 1.56
C CYS A 132 8.72 -9.23 0.90
N ASN A 133 9.57 -9.50 -0.09
CA ASN A 133 9.59 -10.79 -0.78
C ASN A 133 9.95 -11.94 0.16
N GLU A 134 10.95 -11.75 1.03
CA GLU A 134 11.32 -12.74 2.06
C GLU A 134 10.13 -13.02 3.01
N TRP A 135 9.44 -11.98 3.46
CA TRP A 135 8.28 -12.14 4.34
C TRP A 135 7.13 -12.88 3.65
N ILE A 136 6.83 -12.54 2.38
CA ILE A 136 5.80 -13.20 1.58
C ILE A 136 6.14 -14.69 1.42
N ASP A 137 7.36 -15.00 1.02
CA ASP A 137 7.80 -16.38 0.79
C ASP A 137 7.74 -17.24 2.06
N GLN A 138 8.09 -16.66 3.21
CA GLN A 138 8.16 -17.40 4.47
C GLN A 138 6.83 -17.46 5.22
N TYR A 139 6.01 -16.40 5.17
CA TYR A 139 4.92 -16.23 6.12
C TYR A 139 3.54 -16.01 5.50
N TRP A 140 3.44 -15.51 4.25
CA TRP A 140 2.16 -15.04 3.74
C TRP A 140 1.09 -16.11 3.72
N TYR A 141 1.35 -17.29 3.20
CA TYR A 141 0.32 -18.32 3.06
C TYR A 141 -0.15 -18.88 4.39
N ALA A 142 0.77 -19.12 5.33
CA ALA A 142 0.42 -19.54 6.68
C ALA A 142 -0.37 -18.43 7.43
N PHE A 143 0.04 -17.19 7.26
CA PHE A 143 -0.66 -16.03 7.78
C PHE A 143 -2.07 -15.91 7.19
N TYR A 144 -2.20 -16.03 5.86
CA TYR A 144 -3.51 -16.01 5.19
C TYR A 144 -4.42 -17.11 5.71
N ASP A 145 -3.96 -18.35 5.77
CA ASP A 145 -4.77 -19.48 6.25
C ASP A 145 -5.28 -19.27 7.67
N ARG A 146 -4.48 -18.64 8.52
CA ARG A 146 -4.86 -18.35 9.90
C ARG A 146 -5.77 -17.13 10.04
N PHE A 147 -5.53 -16.06 9.28
CA PHE A 147 -6.10 -14.73 9.52
C PHE A 147 -7.03 -14.21 8.41
N HIS A 148 -7.34 -14.96 7.36
CA HIS A 148 -8.15 -14.44 6.25
C HIS A 148 -9.57 -13.98 6.66
N LEU A 149 -10.07 -14.46 7.78
CA LEU A 149 -11.35 -14.02 8.36
C LEU A 149 -11.21 -12.88 9.37
N TRP A 150 -9.95 -12.51 9.69
CA TRP A 150 -9.70 -11.39 10.60
C TRP A 150 -10.28 -10.09 10.04
N ARG A 151 -10.84 -9.29 10.93
CA ARG A 151 -11.31 -7.94 10.63
C ARG A 151 -10.79 -6.99 11.72
N PRO A 152 -10.43 -5.74 11.35
CA PRO A 152 -10.06 -4.74 12.35
C PRO A 152 -11.26 -4.50 13.26
N ILE A 153 -10.98 -4.27 14.55
CA ILE A 153 -11.99 -3.81 15.48
C ILE A 153 -12.29 -2.37 15.09
N ASN A 154 -13.46 -2.15 14.51
CA ASN A 154 -13.97 -0.80 14.29
C ASN A 154 -14.34 -0.22 15.64
N GLY A 155 -13.54 0.72 16.15
CA GLY A 155 -13.78 1.42 17.40
C GLY A 155 -15.02 2.33 17.40
N PHE A 156 -15.80 2.36 16.32
CA PHE A 156 -17.08 3.07 16.24
C PHE A 156 -18.02 2.27 15.36
N ALA A 157 -19.03 1.67 16.00
CA ALA A 157 -20.26 1.34 15.32
C ALA A 157 -20.80 2.67 14.74
N GLN A 158 -20.75 2.84 13.44
CA GLN A 158 -21.56 3.88 12.83
C GLN A 158 -23.00 3.48 13.13
N ASN A 159 -23.65 4.25 14.01
CA ASN A 159 -25.09 4.21 14.16
C ASN A 159 -25.67 4.44 12.76
N LYS A 160 -26.16 3.38 12.14
CA LYS A 160 -27.15 3.50 11.09
C LYS A 160 -28.39 4.05 11.77
N GLN A 161 -28.51 5.36 11.78
CA GLN A 161 -29.81 5.97 11.92
C GLN A 161 -30.54 5.74 10.60
N SER A 162 -31.57 4.91 10.73
CA SER A 162 -32.64 4.71 9.77
C SER A 162 -33.25 6.04 9.26
#